data_b06d725bba26cd906980a2b3b3ec7d80
#
_entry.id   b06d725bba26cd906980a2b3b3ec7d80
#
_cell.length_a   1.000
_cell.length_b   1.000
_cell.length_c   1.000
_cell.angle_alpha   90.00
_cell.angle_beta   90.00
_cell.angle_gamma   90.00
#
_symmetry.space_group_name_H-M   'P 1'
#
loop_
_entity.id
_entity.type
_entity.pdbx_description
1 polymer ?
#
loop_
_entity_poly.entity_id
_entity_poly.type
_entity_poly.pdbx_seq_one_letter_code
_entity_poly.pdbx_strand_id
1 'polypeptide(L)'
;QESRGLGDVYKRQILSRIYYIIVAVCVFLHVVILSLSFFDNKHQEKYCRSIIPDREYQTDEDNRRFVFSAQKIKDGGDCLRFYTAHMEVSVYADDTLIYHVGQQQAMPKVSPGVMWNYVGIPSGAEQIQVMIRAVYPEVRQKQIDFSIGGYTQMYSGMLYRSMPVTFICLLEILLGFFMVLWWLIARTRMKMKQTMLYFGIFSFMTGIWALNQTDAALLI
;
A
#
# COMPACT_ATOMS: atom_id res chain seq x y z
N GLN A 1 28.34 -47.81 15.87
CA GLN A 1 27.35 -47.41 14.79
C GLN A 1 26.02 -46.92 15.37
N GLU A 2 25.55 -47.44 16.49
CA GLU A 2 24.27 -47.03 17.13
C GLU A 2 24.28 -45.58 17.62
N SER A 3 25.36 -45.05 18.16
CA SER A 3 25.43 -43.68 18.69
C SER A 3 25.34 -42.61 17.57
N ARG A 4 25.80 -42.92 16.35
CA ARG A 4 25.65 -42.00 15.21
C ARG A 4 24.21 -41.92 14.69
N GLY A 5 23.45 -43.01 14.76
CA GLY A 5 22.07 -43.05 14.36
C GLY A 5 21.13 -42.26 15.29
N LEU A 6 21.37 -42.33 16.61
CA LEU A 6 20.58 -41.54 17.59
C LEU A 6 20.76 -40.02 17.42
N GLY A 7 22.01 -39.57 17.17
CA GLY A 7 22.29 -38.15 16.93
C GLY A 7 21.58 -37.58 15.70
N ASP A 8 21.48 -38.38 14.65
CA ASP A 8 20.76 -37.93 13.39
C ASP A 8 19.25 -37.92 13.56
N VAL A 9 18.68 -38.87 14.32
CA VAL A 9 17.23 -38.85 14.64
C VAL A 9 16.88 -37.63 15.49
N TYR A 10 17.71 -37.36 16.52
CA TYR A 10 17.48 -36.20 17.40
C TYR A 10 17.56 -34.86 16.62
N LYS A 11 18.56 -34.70 15.75
CA LYS A 11 18.68 -33.52 14.88
C LYS A 11 17.46 -33.35 13.96
N ARG A 12 16.96 -34.43 13.36
CA ARG A 12 15.75 -34.40 12.53
C ARG A 12 14.50 -33.99 13.32
N GLN A 13 14.38 -34.46 14.56
CA GLN A 13 13.27 -34.08 15.44
C GLN A 13 13.30 -32.59 15.84
N ILE A 14 14.48 -32.05 16.18
CA ILE A 14 14.65 -30.63 16.48
C ILE A 14 14.31 -29.77 15.26
N LEU A 15 14.84 -30.12 14.08
CA LEU A 15 14.58 -29.41 12.83
C LEU A 15 13.09 -29.42 12.46
N SER A 16 12.41 -30.54 12.64
CA SER A 16 10.99 -30.63 12.43
C SER A 16 10.19 -29.70 13.37
N ARG A 17 10.57 -29.64 14.65
CA ARG A 17 9.93 -28.71 15.61
C ARG A 17 10.16 -27.24 15.23
N ILE A 18 11.40 -26.88 14.87
CA ILE A 18 11.71 -25.52 14.39
C ILE A 18 10.86 -25.16 13.18
N TYR A 19 10.72 -26.07 12.21
CA TYR A 19 9.89 -25.88 11.05
C TYR A 19 8.42 -25.57 11.41
N TYR A 20 7.81 -26.38 12.29
CA TYR A 20 6.42 -26.14 12.70
C TYR A 20 6.25 -24.81 13.46
N ILE A 21 7.25 -24.41 14.26
CA ILE A 21 7.23 -23.10 14.92
C ILE A 21 7.26 -21.97 13.89
N ILE A 22 8.13 -22.04 12.89
CA ILE A 22 8.20 -21.03 11.83
C ILE A 22 6.87 -20.94 11.06
N VAL A 23 6.29 -22.09 10.68
CA VAL A 23 4.98 -22.13 10.01
C VAL A 23 3.90 -21.48 10.88
N ALA A 24 3.85 -21.80 12.17
CA ALA A 24 2.89 -21.21 13.10
C ALA A 24 3.06 -19.68 13.21
N VAL A 25 4.32 -19.20 13.26
CA VAL A 25 4.61 -17.76 13.27
C VAL A 25 4.16 -17.08 11.99
N CYS A 26 4.43 -17.65 10.80
CA CYS A 26 3.97 -17.09 9.53
C CYS A 26 2.44 -17.03 9.47
N VAL A 27 1.73 -18.09 9.86
CA VAL A 27 0.26 -18.10 9.91
C VAL A 27 -0.27 -17.03 10.86
N PHE A 28 0.34 -16.89 12.04
CA PHE A 28 -0.01 -15.85 13.01
C PHE A 28 0.18 -14.45 12.42
N LEU A 29 1.30 -14.19 11.75
CA LEU A 29 1.56 -12.90 11.09
C LEU A 29 0.52 -12.59 10.01
N HIS A 30 0.12 -13.58 9.21
CA HIS A 30 -0.96 -13.42 8.22
C HIS A 30 -2.28 -13.00 8.88
N VAL A 31 -2.67 -13.68 9.97
CA VAL A 31 -3.89 -13.35 10.70
C VAL A 31 -3.82 -11.92 11.26
N VAL A 32 -2.65 -11.50 11.77
CA VAL A 32 -2.44 -10.13 12.28
C VAL A 32 -2.55 -9.11 11.16
N ILE A 33 -1.93 -9.35 9.98
CA ILE A 33 -2.03 -8.45 8.82
C ILE A 33 -3.50 -8.27 8.42
N LEU A 34 -4.24 -9.37 8.26
CA LEU A 34 -5.66 -9.33 7.91
C LEU A 34 -6.47 -8.57 8.96
N SER A 35 -6.23 -8.82 10.25
CA SER A 35 -6.92 -8.13 11.34
C SER A 35 -6.64 -6.62 11.32
N LEU A 36 -5.38 -6.21 11.16
CA LEU A 36 -5.01 -4.79 11.09
C LEU A 36 -5.65 -4.10 9.90
N SER A 37 -5.72 -4.75 8.73
CA SER A 37 -6.37 -4.21 7.54
C SER A 37 -7.87 -3.94 7.74
N PHE A 38 -8.55 -4.75 8.58
CA PHE A 38 -9.96 -4.52 8.93
C PHE A 38 -10.16 -3.37 9.92
N PHE A 39 -9.22 -3.14 10.83
CA PHE A 39 -9.33 -2.07 11.84
C PHE A 39 -8.99 -0.68 11.29
N ASP A 40 -8.33 -0.61 10.14
CA ASP A 40 -7.74 0.60 9.58
C ASP A 40 -8.76 1.66 9.13
N ASN A 41 -9.99 1.29 8.81
CA ASN A 41 -11.02 2.20 8.29
C ASN A 41 -11.58 3.23 9.30
N LYS A 42 -11.36 3.08 10.61
CA LYS A 42 -12.01 3.91 11.64
C LYS A 42 -11.22 5.13 12.13
N HIS A 43 -9.92 5.25 11.83
CA HIS A 43 -9.07 6.30 12.40
C HIS A 43 -8.74 7.47 11.45
N GLN A 44 -9.33 7.53 10.26
CA GLN A 44 -9.03 8.55 9.25
C GLN A 44 -9.45 9.99 9.64
N GLU A 45 -10.39 10.15 10.57
CA GLU A 45 -11.04 11.44 10.83
C GLU A 45 -10.23 12.43 11.69
N LYS A 46 -9.21 11.98 12.41
CA LYS A 46 -8.56 12.82 13.42
C LYS A 46 -7.71 13.98 12.86
N TYR A 47 -7.18 13.84 11.65
CA TYR A 47 -6.25 14.81 11.05
C TYR A 47 -6.73 15.42 9.74
N CYS A 48 -7.92 15.06 9.31
CA CYS A 48 -8.47 15.46 8.03
C CYS A 48 -9.88 16.03 8.20
N ARG A 49 -10.14 17.18 7.62
CA ARG A 49 -11.48 17.75 7.50
C ARG A 49 -12.00 17.53 6.09
N SER A 50 -13.20 16.98 5.93
CA SER A 50 -13.86 16.87 4.63
C SER A 50 -14.09 18.25 4.02
N ILE A 51 -13.87 18.36 2.71
CA ILE A 51 -14.11 19.57 1.93
C ILE A 51 -14.90 19.22 0.68
N ILE A 52 -15.86 20.08 0.33
CA ILE A 52 -16.66 19.95 -0.88
C ILE A 52 -16.12 20.95 -1.91
N PRO A 53 -15.94 20.55 -3.18
CA PRO A 53 -15.54 21.46 -4.25
C PRO A 53 -16.54 22.61 -4.39
N ASP A 54 -16.05 23.79 -4.76
CA ASP A 54 -16.91 24.96 -5.00
C ASP A 54 -17.67 24.81 -6.32
N ARG A 55 -17.05 24.12 -7.28
CA ARG A 55 -17.66 23.76 -8.57
C ARG A 55 -17.17 22.42 -9.06
N GLU A 56 -18.06 21.66 -9.68
CA GLU A 56 -17.74 20.41 -10.36
C GLU A 56 -18.24 20.52 -11.80
N TYR A 57 -17.38 20.14 -12.75
CA TYR A 57 -17.69 20.11 -14.15
C TYR A 57 -17.36 18.73 -14.71
N GLN A 58 -18.26 18.17 -15.49
CA GLN A 58 -17.99 17.03 -16.33
C GLN A 58 -17.66 17.55 -17.73
N THR A 59 -16.39 17.47 -18.12
CA THR A 59 -15.93 17.98 -19.41
C THR A 59 -16.25 17.01 -20.53
N ASP A 60 -16.06 15.71 -20.28
CA ASP A 60 -16.37 14.59 -21.19
C ASP A 60 -16.86 13.40 -20.35
N GLU A 61 -17.20 12.28 -21.02
CA GLU A 61 -17.58 11.05 -20.32
C GLU A 61 -16.51 10.55 -19.32
N ASP A 62 -15.22 10.74 -19.66
CA ASP A 62 -14.08 10.26 -18.87
C ASP A 62 -13.48 11.34 -17.96
N ASN A 63 -13.74 12.64 -18.23
CA ASN A 63 -13.05 13.76 -17.60
C ASN A 63 -13.96 14.55 -16.65
N ARG A 64 -13.53 14.65 -15.39
CA ARG A 64 -14.18 15.46 -14.35
C ARG A 64 -13.22 16.52 -13.86
N ARG A 65 -13.70 17.71 -13.60
CA ARG A 65 -12.93 18.85 -13.09
C ARG A 65 -13.58 19.38 -11.82
N PHE A 66 -12.80 19.42 -10.76
CA PHE A 66 -13.20 19.96 -9.46
C PHE A 66 -12.42 21.24 -9.20
N VAL A 67 -13.12 22.27 -8.77
CA VAL A 67 -12.53 23.58 -8.50
C VAL A 67 -12.74 23.95 -7.04
N PHE A 68 -11.66 24.39 -6.40
CA PHE A 68 -11.63 24.83 -5.03
C PHE A 68 -11.01 26.23 -4.94
N SER A 69 -11.54 27.08 -4.09
CA SER A 69 -10.82 28.28 -3.63
C SER A 69 -9.63 27.84 -2.78
N ALA A 70 -8.43 28.31 -3.09
CA ALA A 70 -7.25 27.99 -2.31
C ALA A 70 -7.35 28.47 -0.88
N GLN A 71 -8.05 29.59 -0.62
CA GLN A 71 -8.30 30.09 0.73
C GLN A 71 -9.08 29.07 1.57
N LYS A 72 -10.10 28.44 1.01
CA LYS A 72 -10.90 27.41 1.69
C LYS A 72 -10.08 26.20 2.11
N ILE A 73 -9.05 25.84 1.32
CA ILE A 73 -8.12 24.78 1.69
C ILE A 73 -7.17 25.26 2.79
N LYS A 74 -6.60 26.45 2.65
CA LYS A 74 -5.66 27.06 3.61
C LYS A 74 -6.27 27.26 5.00
N ASP A 75 -7.57 27.52 5.11
CA ASP A 75 -8.29 27.62 6.38
C ASP A 75 -8.32 26.30 7.15
N GLY A 76 -8.11 25.16 6.48
CA GLY A 76 -8.09 23.83 7.08
C GLY A 76 -6.73 23.13 7.04
N GLY A 77 -5.75 23.72 6.34
CA GLY A 77 -4.39 23.15 6.19
C GLY A 77 -3.73 23.58 4.88
N ASP A 78 -2.63 22.95 4.56
CA ASP A 78 -1.83 23.21 3.36
C ASP A 78 -1.80 22.01 2.37
N CYS A 79 -2.60 20.99 2.65
CA CYS A 79 -2.67 19.77 1.84
C CYS A 79 -4.12 19.40 1.49
N LEU A 80 -4.33 19.10 0.22
CA LEU A 80 -5.54 18.46 -0.30
C LEU A 80 -5.29 16.97 -0.47
N ARG A 81 -6.16 16.12 0.11
CA ARG A 81 -6.09 14.66 0.03
C ARG A 81 -7.36 14.09 -0.58
N PHE A 82 -7.21 13.13 -1.48
CA PHE A 82 -8.33 12.39 -2.07
C PHE A 82 -7.85 11.02 -2.59
N TYR A 83 -8.80 10.09 -2.70
CA TYR A 83 -8.52 8.72 -3.13
C TYR A 83 -8.97 8.51 -4.56
N THR A 84 -8.12 7.88 -5.36
CA THR A 84 -8.44 7.52 -6.75
C THR A 84 -8.17 6.05 -7.02
N ALA A 85 -8.97 5.46 -7.91
CA ALA A 85 -8.79 4.09 -8.35
C ALA A 85 -8.87 4.05 -9.88
N HIS A 86 -7.77 3.69 -10.52
CA HIS A 86 -7.68 3.62 -11.99
C HIS A 86 -8.05 4.93 -12.69
N MET A 87 -7.62 6.05 -12.10
CA MET A 87 -7.87 7.40 -12.61
C MET A 87 -6.56 8.15 -12.74
N GLU A 88 -6.37 8.87 -13.83
CA GLU A 88 -5.30 9.83 -13.96
C GLU A 88 -5.70 11.14 -13.30
N VAL A 89 -4.74 11.77 -12.66
CA VAL A 89 -4.96 12.98 -11.88
C VAL A 89 -3.99 14.07 -12.33
N SER A 90 -4.50 15.27 -12.54
CA SER A 90 -3.68 16.48 -12.72
C SER A 90 -4.24 17.57 -11.82
N VAL A 91 -3.39 18.17 -11.00
CA VAL A 91 -3.77 19.27 -10.11
C VAL A 91 -3.03 20.52 -10.51
N TYR A 92 -3.78 21.59 -10.70
CA TYR A 92 -3.25 22.91 -11.05
C TYR A 92 -3.51 23.89 -9.91
N ALA A 93 -2.51 24.67 -9.58
CA ALA A 93 -2.63 25.88 -8.79
C ALA A 93 -2.64 27.06 -9.75
N ASP A 94 -3.79 27.74 -9.85
CA ASP A 94 -4.08 28.69 -10.92
C ASP A 94 -3.86 28.02 -12.30
N ASP A 95 -2.85 28.41 -13.07
CA ASP A 95 -2.53 27.80 -14.36
C ASP A 95 -1.28 26.90 -14.30
N THR A 96 -0.67 26.70 -13.11
CA THR A 96 0.55 25.93 -12.96
C THR A 96 0.24 24.50 -12.52
N LEU A 97 0.73 23.50 -13.27
CA LEU A 97 0.64 22.09 -12.89
C LEU A 97 1.53 21.84 -11.65
N ILE A 98 0.92 21.47 -10.52
CA ILE A 98 1.63 21.20 -9.26
C ILE A 98 1.69 19.71 -8.91
N TYR A 99 0.82 18.91 -9.50
CA TYR A 99 0.78 17.46 -9.24
C TYR A 99 0.23 16.71 -10.44
N HIS A 100 0.86 15.59 -10.80
CA HIS A 100 0.38 14.73 -11.89
C HIS A 100 0.65 13.26 -11.59
N VAL A 101 -0.36 12.43 -11.84
CA VAL A 101 -0.28 10.97 -11.78
C VAL A 101 -0.96 10.38 -13.01
N GLY A 102 -0.26 9.53 -13.71
CA GLY A 102 -0.72 8.83 -14.92
C GLY A 102 0.17 9.08 -16.12
N GLN A 103 -0.04 8.31 -17.17
CA GLN A 103 0.69 8.48 -18.43
C GLN A 103 -0.25 9.01 -19.49
N GLN A 104 -0.14 10.29 -19.81
CA GLN A 104 -1.05 10.98 -20.76
C GLN A 104 -1.11 10.37 -22.17
N GLN A 105 -0.09 9.60 -22.60
CA GLN A 105 0.05 9.13 -23.99
C GLN A 105 0.49 7.69 -24.18
N ALA A 106 0.54 6.86 -23.13
CA ALA A 106 0.97 5.47 -23.28
C ALA A 106 -0.09 4.62 -23.98
N MET A 107 0.31 3.93 -25.04
CA MET A 107 -0.45 2.79 -25.59
C MET A 107 0.33 1.49 -25.29
N PRO A 108 -0.28 0.46 -24.65
CA PRO A 108 -1.65 0.41 -24.13
C PRO A 108 -1.87 1.32 -22.91
N LYS A 109 -3.12 1.74 -22.66
CA LYS A 109 -3.47 2.56 -21.49
C LYS A 109 -3.03 1.85 -20.20
N VAL A 110 -2.03 2.40 -19.54
CA VAL A 110 -1.54 1.89 -18.25
C VAL A 110 -2.27 2.64 -17.14
N SER A 111 -3.00 1.90 -16.32
CA SER A 111 -3.69 2.47 -15.17
C SER A 111 -2.68 2.81 -14.07
N PRO A 112 -2.79 3.99 -13.43
CA PRO A 112 -1.97 4.33 -12.26
C PRO A 112 -2.31 3.49 -11.01
N GLY A 113 -3.32 2.60 -11.10
CA GLY A 113 -3.72 1.76 -9.99
C GLY A 113 -4.66 2.46 -9.00
N VAL A 114 -4.50 2.12 -7.73
CA VAL A 114 -5.34 2.58 -6.62
C VAL A 114 -4.46 3.30 -5.62
N MET A 115 -4.74 4.57 -5.32
CA MET A 115 -3.85 5.37 -4.49
C MET A 115 -4.52 6.55 -3.78
N TRP A 116 -3.91 6.96 -2.68
CA TRP A 116 -4.16 8.24 -2.04
C TRP A 116 -3.28 9.32 -2.68
N ASN A 117 -3.89 10.43 -3.05
CA ASN A 117 -3.20 11.61 -3.56
C ASN A 117 -3.07 12.64 -2.43
N TYR A 118 -1.84 13.09 -2.18
CA TYR A 118 -1.51 14.13 -1.20
C TYR A 118 -0.89 15.30 -1.94
N VAL A 119 -1.62 16.39 -2.06
CA VAL A 119 -1.22 17.54 -2.87
C VAL A 119 -0.99 18.74 -1.97
N GLY A 120 0.27 19.16 -1.85
CA GLY A 120 0.63 20.39 -1.15
C GLY A 120 0.17 21.62 -1.93
N ILE A 121 -0.50 22.56 -1.26
CA ILE A 121 -1.05 23.76 -1.90
C ILE A 121 -0.06 24.93 -1.71
N PRO A 122 0.42 25.56 -2.82
CA PRO A 122 1.29 26.70 -2.75
C PRO A 122 0.67 27.89 -2.01
N SER A 123 1.45 28.60 -1.23
CA SER A 123 0.98 29.73 -0.41
C SER A 123 0.38 30.88 -1.25
N GLY A 124 0.87 31.08 -2.47
CA GLY A 124 0.43 32.16 -3.38
C GLY A 124 -0.80 31.81 -4.22
N ALA A 125 -1.26 30.55 -4.25
CA ALA A 125 -2.37 30.16 -5.12
C ALA A 125 -3.70 30.78 -4.67
N GLU A 126 -4.53 31.13 -5.64
CA GLU A 126 -5.90 31.64 -5.45
C GLU A 126 -6.93 30.54 -5.73
N GLN A 127 -6.68 29.70 -6.74
CA GLN A 127 -7.57 28.64 -7.16
C GLN A 127 -6.83 27.31 -7.34
N ILE A 128 -7.48 26.23 -6.92
CA ILE A 128 -6.98 24.87 -7.15
C ILE A 128 -7.97 24.12 -8.04
N GLN A 129 -7.43 23.52 -9.10
CA GLN A 129 -8.23 22.76 -10.06
C GLN A 129 -7.71 21.32 -10.07
N VAL A 130 -8.58 20.38 -9.76
CA VAL A 130 -8.29 18.95 -9.81
C VAL A 130 -8.98 18.36 -11.05
N MET A 131 -8.20 17.93 -12.01
CA MET A 131 -8.69 17.25 -13.21
C MET A 131 -8.46 15.75 -13.04
N ILE A 132 -9.52 14.97 -13.20
CA ILE A 132 -9.50 13.53 -13.04
C ILE A 132 -10.04 12.88 -14.30
N ARG A 133 -9.26 11.98 -14.87
CA ARG A 133 -9.62 11.20 -16.05
C ARG A 133 -9.76 9.72 -15.69
N ALA A 134 -10.93 9.15 -15.91
CA ALA A 134 -11.18 7.73 -15.75
C ALA A 134 -10.44 6.92 -16.84
N VAL A 135 -9.65 5.92 -16.44
CA VAL A 135 -8.99 5.02 -17.40
C VAL A 135 -9.96 3.96 -17.92
N TYR A 136 -10.92 3.56 -17.08
CA TYR A 136 -11.91 2.54 -17.39
C TYR A 136 -13.34 3.08 -17.19
N PRO A 137 -14.34 2.62 -18.00
CA PRO A 137 -15.72 3.07 -17.88
C PRO A 137 -16.35 2.85 -16.50
N GLU A 138 -15.95 1.77 -15.82
CA GLU A 138 -16.52 1.35 -14.53
C GLU A 138 -16.22 2.33 -13.39
N VAL A 139 -15.18 3.16 -13.54
CA VAL A 139 -14.79 4.13 -12.51
C VAL A 139 -15.24 5.55 -12.78
N ARG A 140 -15.91 5.83 -13.94
CA ARG A 140 -16.35 7.18 -14.35
C ARG A 140 -17.21 7.88 -13.31
N GLN A 141 -18.15 7.14 -12.72
CA GLN A 141 -19.16 7.69 -11.79
C GLN A 141 -18.76 7.50 -10.31
N LYS A 142 -17.54 6.99 -10.04
CA LYS A 142 -17.11 6.79 -8.66
C LYS A 142 -17.04 8.13 -7.94
N GLN A 143 -17.69 8.22 -6.78
CA GLN A 143 -17.61 9.40 -5.93
C GLN A 143 -16.18 9.58 -5.43
N ILE A 144 -15.73 10.83 -5.43
CA ILE A 144 -14.39 11.20 -4.94
C ILE A 144 -14.58 12.13 -3.76
N ASP A 145 -14.12 11.67 -2.61
CA ASP A 145 -14.18 12.43 -1.36
C ASP A 145 -12.86 13.18 -1.16
N PHE A 146 -12.97 14.49 -0.97
CA PHE A 146 -11.84 15.36 -0.73
C PHE A 146 -11.70 15.68 0.76
N SER A 147 -10.49 15.76 1.25
CA SER A 147 -10.19 16.17 2.61
C SER A 147 -8.96 17.08 2.64
N ILE A 148 -8.94 17.95 3.65
CA ILE A 148 -7.88 18.93 3.86
C ILE A 148 -7.26 18.77 5.25
N GLY A 149 -6.00 19.14 5.38
CA GLY A 149 -5.26 19.12 6.63
C GLY A 149 -3.83 19.61 6.43
N GLY A 150 -3.03 19.60 7.49
CA GLY A 150 -1.61 19.90 7.40
C GLY A 150 -0.85 18.77 6.69
N TYR A 151 -0.07 19.12 5.65
CA TYR A 151 0.68 18.13 4.84
C TYR A 151 1.52 17.21 5.71
N THR A 152 2.36 17.78 6.58
CA THR A 152 3.24 17.00 7.47
C THR A 152 2.44 16.08 8.40
N GLN A 153 1.31 16.57 8.94
CA GLN A 153 0.46 15.79 9.86
C GLN A 153 -0.22 14.63 9.13
N MET A 154 -0.78 14.88 7.94
CA MET A 154 -1.45 13.87 7.13
C MET A 154 -0.47 12.80 6.66
N TYR A 155 0.70 13.21 6.17
CA TYR A 155 1.73 12.33 5.67
C TYR A 155 2.39 11.50 6.77
N SER A 156 2.77 12.13 7.89
CA SER A 156 3.30 11.41 9.05
C SER A 156 2.26 10.48 9.67
N GLY A 157 1.01 10.91 9.75
CA GLY A 157 -0.09 10.06 10.20
C GLY A 157 -0.26 8.81 9.35
N MET A 158 -0.18 8.94 8.01
CA MET A 158 -0.18 7.81 7.08
C MET A 158 1.00 6.86 7.34
N LEU A 159 2.21 7.40 7.49
CA LEU A 159 3.41 6.62 7.77
C LEU A 159 3.30 5.84 9.09
N TYR A 160 2.99 6.53 10.18
CA TYR A 160 2.86 5.88 11.50
C TYR A 160 1.81 4.77 11.49
N ARG A 161 0.75 4.95 10.74
CA ARG A 161 -0.32 3.98 10.60
C ARG A 161 0.10 2.76 9.79
N SER A 162 0.78 2.95 8.67
CA SER A 162 1.24 1.85 7.81
C SER A 162 2.46 1.11 8.36
N MET A 163 3.25 1.74 9.26
CA MET A 163 4.47 1.15 9.82
C MET A 163 4.28 -0.25 10.43
N PRO A 164 3.31 -0.53 11.30
CA PRO A 164 3.16 -1.85 11.90
C PRO A 164 2.93 -2.93 10.84
N VAL A 165 2.02 -2.67 9.88
CA VAL A 165 1.72 -3.61 8.79
C VAL A 165 2.93 -3.79 7.89
N THR A 166 3.60 -2.71 7.51
CA THR A 166 4.83 -2.73 6.70
C THR A 166 5.91 -3.56 7.38
N PHE A 167 6.13 -3.37 8.68
CA PHE A 167 7.12 -4.13 9.43
C PHE A 167 6.80 -5.63 9.45
N ILE A 168 5.53 -6.01 9.65
CA ILE A 168 5.10 -7.41 9.63
C ILE A 168 5.30 -8.01 8.23
N CYS A 169 4.97 -7.28 7.16
CA CYS A 169 5.18 -7.73 5.77
C CYS A 169 6.66 -7.97 5.49
N LEU A 170 7.54 -7.06 5.90
CA LEU A 170 8.99 -7.22 5.74
C LEU A 170 9.51 -8.44 6.52
N LEU A 171 9.03 -8.66 7.72
CA LEU A 171 9.39 -9.81 8.54
C LEU A 171 8.96 -11.13 7.89
N GLU A 172 7.78 -11.15 7.27
CA GLU A 172 7.27 -12.28 6.53
C GLU A 172 8.06 -12.58 5.25
N ILE A 173 8.44 -11.54 4.49
CA ILE A 173 9.33 -11.66 3.33
C ILE A 173 10.66 -12.29 3.75
N LEU A 174 11.26 -11.80 4.84
CA LEU A 174 12.53 -12.33 5.36
C LEU A 174 12.39 -13.80 5.78
N LEU A 175 11.35 -14.15 6.52
CA LEU A 175 11.10 -15.53 6.94
C LEU A 175 10.91 -16.45 5.73
N GLY A 176 10.13 -16.06 4.75
CA GLY A 176 9.94 -16.80 3.50
C GLY A 176 11.25 -16.99 2.75
N PHE A 177 12.05 -15.95 2.61
CA PHE A 177 13.37 -16.00 1.98
C PHE A 177 14.32 -16.97 2.72
N PHE A 178 14.42 -16.88 4.05
CA PHE A 178 15.26 -17.78 4.83
C PHE A 178 14.81 -19.24 4.75
N MET A 179 13.51 -19.50 4.68
CA MET A 179 13.00 -20.86 4.50
C MET A 179 13.41 -21.46 3.15
N VAL A 180 13.32 -20.69 2.06
CA VAL A 180 13.77 -21.10 0.73
C VAL A 180 15.27 -21.36 0.72
N LEU A 181 16.05 -20.41 1.26
CA LEU A 181 17.51 -20.54 1.34
C LEU A 181 17.94 -21.76 2.17
N TRP A 182 17.31 -21.95 3.31
CA TRP A 182 17.57 -23.10 4.18
C TRP A 182 17.27 -24.43 3.46
N TRP A 183 16.13 -24.48 2.74
CA TRP A 183 15.77 -25.65 1.94
C TRP A 183 16.84 -25.95 0.87
N LEU A 184 17.30 -24.93 0.14
CA LEU A 184 18.34 -25.06 -0.89
C LEU A 184 19.64 -25.65 -0.31
N ILE A 185 20.06 -25.21 0.87
CA ILE A 185 21.28 -25.67 1.53
C ILE A 185 21.10 -27.08 2.12
N ALA A 186 19.97 -27.34 2.74
CA ALA A 186 19.74 -28.56 3.52
C ALA A 186 19.20 -29.74 2.68
N ARG A 187 18.64 -29.48 1.47
CA ARG A 187 18.00 -30.51 0.63
C ARG A 187 18.92 -31.69 0.29
N THR A 188 20.20 -31.41 0.07
CA THR A 188 21.20 -32.42 -0.32
C THR A 188 21.64 -33.28 0.87
N ARG A 189 21.69 -32.70 2.07
CA ARG A 189 22.20 -33.36 3.27
C ARG A 189 21.11 -34.06 4.09
N MET A 190 19.87 -33.51 4.08
CA MET A 190 18.83 -33.89 5.06
C MET A 190 17.55 -34.45 4.42
N LYS A 191 17.47 -34.65 3.10
CA LYS A 191 16.24 -35.07 2.38
C LYS A 191 15.00 -34.29 2.84
N MET A 192 15.11 -32.95 2.89
CA MET A 192 14.04 -32.08 3.33
C MET A 192 12.79 -32.20 2.43
N LYS A 193 11.62 -32.15 3.03
CA LYS A 193 10.35 -32.20 2.29
C LYS A 193 10.19 -30.96 1.42
N GLN A 194 9.65 -31.11 0.22
CA GLN A 194 9.35 -30.01 -0.71
C GLN A 194 8.34 -29.01 -0.13
N THR A 195 7.51 -29.46 0.81
CA THR A 195 6.53 -28.61 1.53
C THR A 195 7.17 -27.35 2.12
N MET A 196 8.41 -27.44 2.61
CA MET A 196 9.12 -26.30 3.18
C MET A 196 9.46 -25.25 2.10
N LEU A 197 9.86 -25.71 0.91
CA LEU A 197 10.11 -24.82 -0.23
C LEU A 197 8.84 -24.07 -0.65
N TYR A 198 7.74 -24.82 -0.85
CA TYR A 198 6.48 -24.21 -1.28
C TYR A 198 5.94 -23.22 -0.25
N PHE A 199 6.05 -23.55 1.03
CA PHE A 199 5.62 -22.64 2.09
C PHE A 199 6.51 -21.39 2.14
N GLY A 200 7.82 -21.53 2.00
CA GLY A 200 8.75 -20.39 1.94
C GLY A 200 8.45 -19.47 0.75
N ILE A 201 8.21 -20.03 -0.44
CA ILE A 201 7.80 -19.25 -1.62
C ILE A 201 6.47 -18.57 -1.39
N PHE A 202 5.48 -19.27 -0.83
CA PHE A 202 4.18 -18.71 -0.53
C PHE A 202 4.28 -17.52 0.44
N SER A 203 4.95 -17.68 1.58
CA SER A 203 5.16 -16.58 2.54
C SER A 203 5.88 -15.38 1.91
N PHE A 204 6.93 -15.63 1.13
CA PHE A 204 7.68 -14.59 0.44
C PHE A 204 6.77 -13.77 -0.51
N MET A 205 6.02 -14.46 -1.36
CA MET A 205 5.11 -13.82 -2.32
C MET A 205 3.94 -13.09 -1.63
N THR A 206 3.39 -13.68 -0.58
CA THR A 206 2.28 -13.06 0.18
C THR A 206 2.76 -11.81 0.91
N GLY A 207 3.97 -11.84 1.50
CA GLY A 207 4.56 -10.67 2.12
C GLY A 207 4.79 -9.52 1.13
N ILE A 208 5.28 -9.81 -0.08
CA ILE A 208 5.42 -8.81 -1.15
C ILE A 208 4.05 -8.27 -1.57
N TRP A 209 3.08 -9.14 -1.79
CA TRP A 209 1.74 -8.74 -2.16
C TRP A 209 1.09 -7.85 -1.10
N ALA A 210 1.16 -8.25 0.18
CA ALA A 210 0.63 -7.48 1.28
C ALA A 210 1.33 -6.12 1.44
N LEU A 211 2.67 -6.07 1.27
CA LEU A 211 3.43 -4.82 1.30
C LEU A 211 2.94 -3.84 0.22
N ASN A 212 2.67 -4.35 -0.99
CA ASN A 212 2.15 -3.53 -2.10
C ASN A 212 0.72 -3.02 -1.88
N GLN A 213 -0.02 -3.58 -0.92
CA GLN A 213 -1.35 -3.08 -0.52
C GLN A 213 -1.28 -2.02 0.59
N THR A 214 -0.10 -1.78 1.16
CA THR A 214 0.08 -0.75 2.20
C THR A 214 0.27 0.63 1.58
N ASP A 215 -0.15 1.68 2.29
CA ASP A 215 0.12 3.06 1.88
C ASP A 215 1.64 3.37 1.80
N ALA A 216 2.48 2.54 2.43
CA ALA A 216 3.93 2.64 2.33
C ALA A 216 4.45 2.32 0.91
N ALA A 217 3.70 1.60 0.08
CA ALA A 217 4.03 1.39 -1.33
C ALA A 217 4.06 2.70 -2.14
N LEU A 218 3.42 3.77 -1.65
CA LEU A 218 3.47 5.10 -2.26
C LEU A 218 4.83 5.81 -2.06
N LEU A 219 5.72 5.23 -1.25
CA LEU A 219 7.05 5.78 -0.95
C LEU A 219 8.16 5.19 -1.82
N ILE A 220 7.86 4.14 -2.58
CA ILE A 220 8.77 3.41 -3.46
C ILE A 220 8.45 3.73 -4.92
#